data_22d0f6a2ecf72f5a0c934ddfe54b35dc
#
_entry.id   22d0f6a2ecf72f5a0c934ddfe54b35dc
#
_cell.length_a   1.000
_cell.length_b   1.000
_cell.length_c   1.000
_cell.angle_alpha   90.00
_cell.angle_beta   90.00
_cell.angle_gamma   90.00
#
_symmetry.space_group_name_H-M   'P 1'
#
loop_
_entity.id
_entity.type
_entity.pdbx_description
1 polymer ?
#
loop_
_entity_poly.entity_id
_entity_poly.type
_entity_poly.pdbx_seq_one_letter_code
_entity_poly.pdbx_strand_id
1 'polypeptide(L)'
;MTYQSVKAKLQNGKTVILDGAIGTEILRREVTWADHQLRKRPDVVRAIHADYLAAGADVISTNTFQLTRRAFRQHFKDDAHMRHIGAPDLETRWADLLRAGVTLAAEARAAAGLEHPVAIAGAMTTLEWCFRPDLAPSPAEAEAEYREIAEVFADAGADLLLVETVSSVQEAVAAARAARAIGIPFWIAFVPNERGALFSGESLAMAAQSLAPLEPDVLLLNCAPPDDVRAGIEQLRPYWQKPIGAYPHIGRFNPPEWLFTDEYPPTRYLEEARAWRVQVVGGCCGTTPEHIELLAQRL
;
A
#
# COMPACT_ATOMS: atom_id res chain seq x y z
N MET A 1 20.47 -1.31 2.51
CA MET A 1 20.82 -0.72 3.83
C MET A 1 19.64 0.00 4.48
N THR A 2 18.77 0.68 3.73
CA THR A 2 17.59 1.41 4.24
C THR A 2 16.56 0.52 4.93
N TYR A 3 16.18 -0.61 4.35
CA TYR A 3 15.24 -1.54 4.97
C TYR A 3 15.78 -2.18 6.27
N GLN A 4 17.09 -2.34 6.40
CA GLN A 4 17.69 -2.87 7.64
C GLN A 4 17.44 -1.98 8.85
N SER A 5 17.33 -0.66 8.66
CA SER A 5 16.94 0.28 9.72
C SER A 5 15.50 0.05 10.18
N VAL A 6 14.57 -0.14 9.24
CA VAL A 6 13.17 -0.48 9.52
C VAL A 6 13.09 -1.80 10.29
N LYS A 7 13.80 -2.82 9.81
CA LYS A 7 13.86 -4.13 10.47
C LYS A 7 14.42 -4.04 11.89
N ALA A 8 15.46 -3.25 12.09
CA ALA A 8 16.03 -3.01 13.41
C ALA A 8 15.03 -2.30 14.37
N LYS A 9 14.25 -1.32 13.87
CA LYS A 9 13.17 -0.71 14.66
C LYS A 9 12.16 -1.76 15.12
N LEU A 10 11.67 -2.60 14.21
CA LEU A 10 10.71 -3.67 14.52
C LEU A 10 11.26 -4.67 15.53
N GLN A 11 12.52 -5.10 15.38
CA GLN A 11 13.17 -6.04 16.29
C GLN A 11 13.38 -5.45 17.69
N ASN A 12 13.55 -4.14 17.80
CA ASN A 12 13.69 -3.42 19.07
C ASN A 12 12.34 -3.01 19.68
N GLY A 13 11.22 -3.48 19.13
CA GLY A 13 9.88 -3.15 19.63
C GLY A 13 9.48 -1.69 19.42
N LYS A 14 10.16 -0.95 18.55
CA LYS A 14 9.81 0.43 18.22
C LYS A 14 8.75 0.45 17.12
N THR A 15 7.89 1.46 17.14
CA THR A 15 6.91 1.69 16.10
C THR A 15 7.59 2.19 14.83
N VAL A 16 7.19 1.61 13.69
CA VAL A 16 7.55 2.06 12.34
C VAL A 16 6.41 2.87 11.79
N ILE A 17 6.69 4.04 11.28
CA ILE A 17 5.72 4.94 10.68
C ILE A 17 5.75 4.75 9.15
N LEU A 18 4.65 4.23 8.61
CA LEU A 18 4.37 4.21 7.18
C LEU A 18 3.75 5.56 6.78
N ASP A 19 3.88 5.95 5.54
CA ASP A 19 3.25 7.16 5.01
C ASP A 19 1.71 7.09 5.03
N GLY A 20 1.09 8.12 4.48
CA GLY A 20 -0.36 8.23 4.32
C GLY A 20 -0.80 8.14 2.86
N ALA A 21 -2.03 8.55 2.62
CA ALA A 21 -2.68 8.46 1.32
C ALA A 21 -2.02 9.33 0.25
N ILE A 22 -1.58 8.74 -0.85
CA ILE A 22 -1.12 9.53 -2.02
C ILE A 22 -2.32 9.90 -2.90
N GLY A 23 -3.21 8.95 -3.19
CA GLY A 23 -4.33 9.19 -4.10
C GLY A 23 -5.26 10.32 -3.64
N THR A 24 -5.66 10.34 -2.38
CA THR A 24 -6.54 11.40 -1.86
C THR A 24 -5.79 12.72 -1.64
N GLU A 25 -4.49 12.72 -1.42
CA GLU A 25 -3.67 13.94 -1.44
C GLU A 25 -3.57 14.56 -2.85
N ILE A 26 -3.52 13.74 -3.90
CA ILE A 26 -3.64 14.20 -5.28
C ILE A 26 -4.99 14.91 -5.49
N LEU A 27 -6.09 14.31 -5.01
CA LEU A 27 -7.41 14.93 -5.11
C LEU A 27 -7.50 16.25 -4.33
N ARG A 28 -6.93 16.34 -3.13
CA ARG A 28 -6.88 17.58 -2.33
C ARG A 28 -6.14 18.72 -3.05
N ARG A 29 -5.20 18.39 -3.94
CA ARG A 29 -4.41 19.36 -4.73
C ARG A 29 -5.07 19.69 -6.07
N GLU A 30 -6.37 19.36 -6.22
CA GLU A 30 -7.19 19.66 -7.40
C GLU A 30 -6.61 19.12 -8.73
N VAL A 31 -5.89 18.02 -8.66
CA VAL A 31 -5.35 17.35 -9.86
C VAL A 31 -6.40 16.39 -10.41
N THR A 32 -6.95 16.71 -11.57
CA THR A 32 -7.92 15.85 -12.23
C THR A 32 -7.29 14.56 -12.77
N TRP A 33 -8.05 13.47 -12.71
CA TRP A 33 -7.66 12.16 -13.23
C TRP A 33 -7.79 12.10 -14.75
N ALA A 34 -7.00 12.86 -15.50
CA ALA A 34 -7.07 12.83 -16.96
C ALA A 34 -6.08 11.86 -17.61
N ASP A 35 -5.04 11.50 -16.92
CA ASP A 35 -4.02 10.49 -17.23
C ASP A 35 -3.26 10.20 -15.95
N HIS A 36 -2.42 9.15 -15.90
CA HIS A 36 -1.74 8.81 -14.66
C HIS A 36 -0.79 9.93 -14.21
N GLN A 37 -0.89 10.35 -12.93
CA GLN A 37 -0.18 11.50 -12.37
C GLN A 37 1.34 11.33 -12.39
N LEU A 38 1.84 10.09 -12.35
CA LEU A 38 3.26 9.78 -12.53
C LEU A 38 3.83 10.33 -13.85
N ARG A 39 2.99 10.50 -14.88
CA ARG A 39 3.38 11.06 -16.17
C ARG A 39 3.08 12.55 -16.28
N LYS A 40 1.87 12.97 -15.90
CA LYS A 40 1.40 14.34 -16.12
C LYS A 40 1.78 15.31 -15.00
N ARG A 41 1.83 14.82 -13.77
CA ARG A 41 2.10 15.65 -12.60
C ARG A 41 3.11 14.97 -11.67
N PRO A 42 4.30 14.56 -12.18
CA PRO A 42 5.35 13.99 -11.35
C PRO A 42 5.80 14.96 -10.24
N ASP A 43 5.68 16.27 -10.47
CA ASP A 43 5.93 17.33 -9.50
C ASP A 43 5.03 17.19 -8.26
N VAL A 44 3.73 16.92 -8.45
CA VAL A 44 2.78 16.76 -7.36
C VAL A 44 3.06 15.47 -6.58
N VAL A 45 3.31 14.36 -7.26
CA VAL A 45 3.62 13.08 -6.60
C VAL A 45 4.90 13.22 -5.77
N ARG A 46 5.94 13.84 -6.32
CA ARG A 46 7.20 14.11 -5.60
C ARG A 46 6.98 14.99 -4.37
N ALA A 47 6.14 16.04 -4.49
CA ALA A 47 5.82 16.91 -3.36
C ALA A 47 5.07 16.17 -2.25
N ILE A 48 4.14 15.26 -2.58
CA ILE A 48 3.44 14.43 -1.59
C ILE A 48 4.43 13.53 -0.84
N HIS A 49 5.35 12.87 -1.54
CA HIS A 49 6.41 12.10 -0.88
C HIS A 49 7.26 12.97 0.05
N ALA A 50 7.63 14.19 -0.40
CA ALA A 50 8.40 15.12 0.43
C ALA A 50 7.65 15.52 1.70
N ASP A 51 6.33 15.74 1.63
CA ASP A 51 5.51 16.08 2.79
C ASP A 51 5.44 14.92 3.79
N TYR A 52 5.32 13.66 3.34
CA TYR A 52 5.36 12.51 4.24
C TYR A 52 6.74 12.25 4.84
N LEU A 53 7.81 12.53 4.10
CA LEU A 53 9.17 12.50 4.61
C LEU A 53 9.36 13.55 5.72
N ALA A 54 8.89 14.78 5.49
CA ALA A 54 8.92 15.85 6.49
C ALA A 54 8.05 15.53 7.72
N ALA A 55 6.93 14.82 7.52
CA ALA A 55 6.08 14.32 8.60
C ALA A 55 6.71 13.20 9.44
N GLY A 56 7.86 12.66 9.04
CA GLY A 56 8.62 11.67 9.81
C GLY A 56 8.29 10.21 9.49
N ALA A 57 7.82 9.91 8.28
CA ALA A 57 7.64 8.54 7.82
C ALA A 57 8.98 7.78 7.78
N ASP A 58 9.01 6.55 8.26
CA ASP A 58 10.14 5.60 8.14
C ASP A 58 10.11 4.82 6.83
N VAL A 59 8.90 4.67 6.28
CA VAL A 59 8.64 3.99 5.00
C VAL A 59 7.69 4.86 4.19
N ILE A 60 8.05 5.13 2.93
CA ILE A 60 7.14 5.76 1.95
C ILE A 60 6.78 4.76 0.88
N SER A 61 5.51 4.71 0.48
CA SER A 61 4.99 3.82 -0.56
C SER A 61 5.00 4.52 -1.92
N THR A 62 5.14 3.77 -3.00
CA THR A 62 5.08 4.32 -4.35
C THR A 62 3.63 4.59 -4.78
N ASN A 63 3.40 5.59 -5.65
CA ASN A 63 2.08 5.87 -6.23
C ASN A 63 1.77 4.90 -7.39
N THR A 64 1.64 3.62 -7.07
CA THR A 64 1.53 2.54 -8.07
C THR A 64 0.31 1.63 -7.86
N PHE A 65 -0.69 2.11 -7.11
CA PHE A 65 -1.93 1.39 -6.86
C PHE A 65 -2.61 0.98 -8.18
N GLN A 66 -2.88 -0.31 -8.35
CA GLN A 66 -3.50 -0.92 -9.54
C GLN A 66 -2.82 -0.62 -10.89
N LEU A 67 -1.53 -0.34 -10.91
CA LEU A 67 -0.75 -0.19 -12.13
C LEU A 67 -0.24 -1.55 -12.63
N THR A 68 -1.15 -2.43 -13.00
CA THR A 68 -0.83 -3.74 -13.57
C THR A 68 -1.35 -3.84 -15.00
N ARG A 69 -0.73 -4.71 -15.81
CA ARG A 69 -1.22 -4.99 -17.18
C ARG A 69 -2.68 -5.44 -17.17
N ARG A 70 -3.07 -6.26 -16.20
CA ARG A 70 -4.42 -6.81 -16.06
C ARG A 70 -5.42 -5.72 -15.68
N ALA A 71 -5.12 -4.88 -14.70
CA ALA A 71 -5.98 -3.79 -14.28
C ALA A 71 -6.26 -2.81 -15.42
N PHE A 72 -5.25 -2.51 -16.25
CA PHE A 72 -5.46 -1.64 -17.40
C PHE A 72 -6.41 -2.24 -18.43
N ARG A 73 -6.29 -3.53 -18.74
CA ARG A 73 -7.21 -4.21 -19.68
C ARG A 73 -8.66 -4.14 -19.24
N GLN A 74 -8.92 -4.14 -17.95
CA GLN A 74 -10.27 -4.13 -17.40
C GLN A 74 -10.86 -2.75 -17.21
N HIS A 75 -10.05 -1.77 -16.86
CA HIS A 75 -10.51 -0.38 -16.71
C HIS A 75 -10.86 0.26 -18.07
N PHE A 76 -10.26 -0.22 -19.12
CA PHE A 76 -10.46 0.33 -20.47
C PHE A 76 -11.23 -0.67 -21.30
N LYS A 77 -12.45 -0.31 -21.72
CA LYS A 77 -13.35 -1.15 -22.49
C LYS A 77 -12.71 -1.66 -23.79
N ASP A 78 -11.87 -0.83 -24.41
CA ASP A 78 -11.17 -1.11 -25.66
C ASP A 78 -10.09 -0.05 -25.95
N ASP A 79 -9.31 -0.26 -27.01
CA ASP A 79 -8.29 0.68 -27.48
C ASP A 79 -8.84 2.08 -27.84
N ALA A 80 -10.10 2.16 -28.26
CA ALA A 80 -10.74 3.45 -28.57
C ALA A 80 -10.97 4.25 -27.31
N HIS A 81 -11.40 3.60 -26.22
CA HIS A 81 -11.55 4.23 -24.91
C HIS A 81 -10.20 4.69 -24.37
N MET A 82 -9.14 3.84 -24.44
CA MET A 82 -7.78 4.25 -24.04
C MET A 82 -7.28 5.47 -24.81
N ARG A 83 -7.46 5.51 -26.13
CA ARG A 83 -7.12 6.68 -26.95
C ARG A 83 -7.91 7.93 -26.55
N HIS A 84 -9.20 7.77 -26.27
CA HIS A 84 -10.08 8.88 -25.89
C HIS A 84 -9.63 9.56 -24.60
N ILE A 85 -9.19 8.81 -23.60
CA ILE A 85 -8.67 9.36 -22.34
C ILE A 85 -7.20 9.78 -22.41
N GLY A 86 -6.56 9.69 -23.57
CA GLY A 86 -5.17 10.10 -23.76
C GLY A 86 -4.12 9.13 -23.23
N ALA A 87 -4.47 7.87 -23.09
CA ALA A 87 -3.62 6.82 -22.54
C ALA A 87 -3.53 5.57 -23.43
N PRO A 88 -3.23 5.70 -24.75
CA PRO A 88 -3.33 4.59 -25.73
C PRO A 88 -2.35 3.46 -25.47
N ASP A 89 -1.34 3.65 -24.67
CA ASP A 89 -0.21 2.76 -24.45
C ASP A 89 0.00 2.37 -22.96
N LEU A 90 -0.97 2.66 -22.08
CA LEU A 90 -0.88 2.34 -20.66
C LEU A 90 -0.66 0.84 -20.40
N GLU A 91 -1.33 -0.01 -21.20
CA GLU A 91 -1.18 -1.46 -21.07
C GLU A 91 0.26 -1.94 -21.33
N THR A 92 0.99 -1.26 -22.24
CA THR A 92 2.38 -1.59 -22.55
C THR A 92 3.39 -0.88 -21.65
N ARG A 93 2.97 0.20 -21.01
CA ARG A 93 3.82 1.06 -20.14
C ARG A 93 3.68 0.81 -18.65
N TRP A 94 2.94 -0.18 -18.23
CA TRP A 94 2.75 -0.47 -16.82
C TRP A 94 4.08 -0.59 -16.05
N ALA A 95 5.05 -1.26 -16.60
CA ALA A 95 6.37 -1.42 -15.99
C ALA A 95 7.14 -0.09 -15.88
N ASP A 96 7.02 0.80 -16.90
CA ASP A 96 7.66 2.12 -16.84
C ASP A 96 6.99 3.02 -15.80
N LEU A 97 5.68 2.88 -15.59
CA LEU A 97 4.97 3.59 -14.53
C LEU A 97 5.40 3.11 -13.14
N LEU A 98 5.60 1.80 -12.94
CA LEU A 98 6.14 1.28 -11.69
C LEU A 98 7.54 1.84 -11.41
N ARG A 99 8.42 1.83 -12.40
CA ARG A 99 9.78 2.44 -12.29
C ARG A 99 9.71 3.92 -11.98
N ALA A 100 8.81 4.66 -12.65
CA ALA A 100 8.61 6.09 -12.39
C ALA A 100 8.16 6.34 -10.94
N GLY A 101 7.26 5.51 -10.39
CA GLY A 101 6.84 5.59 -9.00
C GLY A 101 8.01 5.47 -8.02
N VAL A 102 8.89 4.47 -8.22
CA VAL A 102 10.10 4.31 -7.40
C VAL A 102 11.05 5.47 -7.58
N THR A 103 11.26 5.94 -8.82
CA THR A 103 12.16 7.07 -9.12
C THR A 103 11.71 8.34 -8.40
N LEU A 104 10.43 8.70 -8.45
CA LEU A 104 9.91 9.90 -7.80
C LEU A 104 10.03 9.84 -6.27
N ALA A 105 9.77 8.67 -5.67
CA ALA A 105 9.97 8.45 -4.25
C ALA A 105 11.47 8.58 -3.86
N ALA A 106 12.37 8.03 -4.68
CA ALA A 106 13.82 8.13 -4.48
C ALA A 106 14.34 9.56 -4.62
N GLU A 107 13.85 10.32 -5.61
CA GLU A 107 14.18 11.73 -5.79
C GLU A 107 13.71 12.58 -4.59
N ALA A 108 12.48 12.36 -4.11
CA ALA A 108 11.96 13.05 -2.94
C ALA A 108 12.81 12.74 -1.69
N ARG A 109 13.13 11.45 -1.47
CA ARG A 109 14.00 11.00 -0.36
C ARG A 109 15.39 11.63 -0.44
N ALA A 110 16.00 11.67 -1.61
CA ALA A 110 17.32 12.28 -1.79
C ALA A 110 17.31 13.79 -1.55
N ALA A 111 16.26 14.49 -1.99
CA ALA A 111 16.10 15.92 -1.80
C ALA A 111 15.81 16.31 -0.34
N ALA A 112 15.18 15.43 0.43
CA ALA A 112 14.82 15.69 1.83
C ALA A 112 16.02 15.79 2.77
N GLY A 113 17.18 15.22 2.42
CA GLY A 113 18.43 15.35 3.19
C GLY A 113 18.32 14.83 4.63
N LEU A 114 17.50 13.79 4.86
CA LEU A 114 17.22 13.25 6.19
C LEU A 114 18.45 12.57 6.80
N GLU A 115 18.67 12.77 8.09
CA GLU A 115 19.75 12.13 8.85
C GLU A 115 19.48 10.62 9.10
N HIS A 116 18.21 10.20 9.08
CA HIS A 116 17.81 8.80 9.24
C HIS A 116 17.40 8.18 7.89
N PRO A 117 17.67 6.90 7.69
CA PRO A 117 17.30 6.22 6.45
C PRO A 117 15.78 5.94 6.41
N VAL A 118 15.15 6.29 5.27
CA VAL A 118 13.74 6.01 4.98
C VAL A 118 13.67 4.97 3.87
N ALA A 119 12.88 3.91 4.05
CA ALA A 119 12.71 2.87 3.05
C ALA A 119 11.63 3.24 2.02
N ILE A 120 11.81 2.80 0.78
CA ILE A 120 10.82 2.92 -0.30
C ILE A 120 10.16 1.56 -0.49
N ALA A 121 8.85 1.52 -0.26
CA ALA A 121 8.02 0.36 -0.50
C ALA A 121 7.42 0.41 -1.92
N GLY A 122 7.74 -0.56 -2.76
CA GLY A 122 7.03 -0.78 -4.02
C GLY A 122 5.60 -1.23 -3.71
N ALA A 123 4.61 -0.35 -3.88
CA ALA A 123 3.21 -0.65 -3.59
C ALA A 123 2.62 -1.54 -4.70
N MET A 124 2.38 -2.79 -4.36
CA MET A 124 1.84 -3.84 -5.21
C MET A 124 0.45 -4.23 -4.72
N THR A 125 -0.55 -4.20 -5.56
CA THR A 125 -1.95 -4.43 -5.18
C THR A 125 -2.48 -5.76 -5.74
N THR A 126 -3.76 -6.08 -5.48
CA THR A 126 -4.44 -7.16 -6.18
C THR A 126 -4.37 -6.96 -7.70
N LEU A 127 -4.30 -8.06 -8.43
CA LEU A 127 -4.20 -8.04 -9.91
C LEU A 127 -5.49 -7.53 -10.57
N GLU A 128 -6.60 -7.72 -9.87
CA GLU A 128 -7.93 -7.24 -10.24
C GLU A 128 -8.44 -6.24 -9.19
N TRP A 129 -9.74 -5.89 -9.24
CA TRP A 129 -10.37 -5.05 -8.21
C TRP A 129 -10.21 -5.65 -6.82
N CYS A 130 -9.65 -4.88 -5.90
CA CYS A 130 -9.36 -5.33 -4.54
C CYS A 130 -10.59 -5.78 -3.73
N PHE A 131 -11.81 -5.38 -4.11
CA PHE A 131 -13.07 -5.81 -3.51
C PHE A 131 -13.79 -6.91 -4.30
N ARG A 132 -13.15 -7.48 -5.34
CA ARG A 132 -13.69 -8.52 -6.22
C ARG A 132 -12.73 -9.71 -6.31
N PRO A 133 -12.52 -10.43 -5.18
CA PRO A 133 -11.64 -11.61 -5.17
C PRO A 133 -12.09 -12.73 -6.11
N ASP A 134 -13.35 -12.71 -6.53
CA ASP A 134 -13.92 -13.62 -7.53
C ASP A 134 -13.34 -13.42 -8.94
N LEU A 135 -12.72 -12.27 -9.21
CA LEU A 135 -12.06 -11.97 -10.50
C LEU A 135 -10.59 -12.36 -10.50
N ALA A 136 -10.02 -12.75 -9.36
CA ALA A 136 -8.61 -13.11 -9.27
C ALA A 136 -8.25 -14.22 -10.28
N PRO A 137 -7.12 -14.12 -10.98
CA PRO A 137 -6.67 -15.15 -11.91
C PRO A 137 -6.33 -16.45 -11.17
N SER A 138 -6.09 -17.52 -11.91
CA SER A 138 -5.66 -18.79 -11.30
C SER A 138 -4.37 -18.59 -10.47
N PRO A 139 -4.11 -19.42 -9.45
CA PRO A 139 -2.93 -19.28 -8.60
C PRO A 139 -1.60 -19.23 -9.37
N ALA A 140 -1.48 -19.99 -10.45
CA ALA A 140 -0.27 -20.03 -11.28
C ALA A 140 -0.10 -18.75 -12.12
N GLU A 141 -1.18 -18.24 -12.71
CA GLU A 141 -1.17 -16.96 -13.43
C GLU A 141 -0.88 -15.81 -12.47
N ALA A 142 -1.53 -15.79 -11.30
CA ALA A 142 -1.28 -14.77 -10.27
C ALA A 142 0.18 -14.75 -9.84
N GLU A 143 0.78 -15.90 -9.55
CA GLU A 143 2.19 -15.97 -9.14
C GLU A 143 3.12 -15.47 -10.26
N ALA A 144 2.83 -15.79 -11.52
CA ALA A 144 3.61 -15.33 -12.67
C ALA A 144 3.53 -13.79 -12.82
N GLU A 145 2.31 -13.24 -12.79
CA GLU A 145 2.10 -11.78 -12.91
C GLU A 145 2.70 -11.01 -11.74
N TYR A 146 2.55 -11.48 -10.50
CA TYR A 146 3.19 -10.88 -9.34
C TYR A 146 4.72 -10.93 -9.41
N ARG A 147 5.29 -11.98 -9.99
CA ARG A 147 6.74 -12.08 -10.21
C ARG A 147 7.24 -11.00 -11.17
N GLU A 148 6.56 -10.81 -12.31
CA GLU A 148 6.90 -9.73 -13.26
C GLU A 148 6.88 -8.35 -12.57
N ILE A 149 5.85 -8.09 -11.76
CA ILE A 149 5.71 -6.81 -11.02
C ILE A 149 6.83 -6.66 -9.98
N ALA A 150 7.09 -7.70 -9.21
CA ALA A 150 8.11 -7.68 -8.17
C ALA A 150 9.54 -7.52 -8.73
N GLU A 151 9.84 -8.13 -9.89
CA GLU A 151 11.09 -7.92 -10.63
C GLU A 151 11.27 -6.45 -11.03
N VAL A 152 10.22 -5.83 -11.56
CA VAL A 152 10.28 -4.41 -11.94
C VAL A 152 10.57 -3.51 -10.73
N PHE A 153 9.95 -3.76 -9.58
CA PHE A 153 10.21 -2.99 -8.36
C PHE A 153 11.63 -3.22 -7.81
N ALA A 154 12.10 -4.47 -7.81
CA ALA A 154 13.44 -4.80 -7.36
C ALA A 154 14.50 -4.14 -8.25
N ASP A 155 14.35 -4.23 -9.56
CA ASP A 155 15.24 -3.60 -10.55
C ASP A 155 15.23 -2.07 -10.47
N ALA A 156 14.07 -1.48 -10.13
CA ALA A 156 13.93 -0.05 -9.94
C ALA A 156 14.55 0.46 -8.63
N GLY A 157 14.92 -0.43 -7.71
CA GLY A 157 15.56 -0.10 -6.45
C GLY A 157 14.60 0.16 -5.29
N ALA A 158 13.41 -0.44 -5.29
CA ALA A 158 12.56 -0.48 -4.10
C ALA A 158 13.27 -1.24 -2.97
N ASP A 159 13.15 -0.74 -1.74
CA ASP A 159 13.79 -1.35 -0.57
C ASP A 159 13.01 -2.56 -0.03
N LEU A 160 11.69 -2.60 -0.27
CA LEU A 160 10.77 -3.69 0.06
C LEU A 160 9.55 -3.65 -0.86
N LEU A 161 8.77 -4.73 -0.86
CA LEU A 161 7.43 -4.75 -1.46
C LEU A 161 6.36 -4.59 -0.37
N LEU A 162 5.39 -3.72 -0.60
CA LEU A 162 4.15 -3.63 0.15
C LEU A 162 3.01 -4.15 -0.72
N VAL A 163 2.61 -5.40 -0.48
CA VAL A 163 1.45 -6.00 -1.16
C VAL A 163 0.21 -5.57 -0.39
N GLU A 164 -0.54 -4.62 -0.93
CA GLU A 164 -1.59 -3.95 -0.17
C GLU A 164 -3.00 -4.22 -0.69
N THR A 165 -3.97 -4.06 0.20
CA THR A 165 -5.41 -4.15 -0.08
C THR A 165 -5.80 -5.53 -0.63
N VAL A 166 -5.13 -6.57 -0.12
CA VAL A 166 -5.38 -7.95 -0.54
C VAL A 166 -6.66 -8.47 0.09
N SER A 167 -7.52 -9.07 -0.71
CA SER A 167 -8.85 -9.50 -0.31
C SER A 167 -9.05 -11.02 -0.30
N SER A 168 -8.01 -11.80 -0.66
CA SER A 168 -8.03 -13.27 -0.65
C SER A 168 -6.70 -13.88 -0.22
N VAL A 169 -6.76 -15.05 0.38
CA VAL A 169 -5.56 -15.83 0.75
C VAL A 169 -4.80 -16.28 -0.50
N GLN A 170 -5.52 -16.64 -1.56
CA GLN A 170 -4.93 -17.08 -2.82
C GLN A 170 -3.95 -16.05 -3.38
N GLU A 171 -4.39 -14.78 -3.54
CA GLU A 171 -3.53 -13.72 -4.07
C GLU A 171 -2.39 -13.36 -3.12
N ALA A 172 -2.66 -13.33 -1.80
CA ALA A 172 -1.61 -13.10 -0.80
C ALA A 172 -0.47 -14.13 -0.91
N VAL A 173 -0.82 -15.40 -1.06
CA VAL A 173 0.16 -16.51 -1.21
C VAL A 173 0.91 -16.38 -2.54
N ALA A 174 0.24 -16.07 -3.64
CA ALA A 174 0.86 -15.89 -4.94
C ALA A 174 1.88 -14.73 -4.92
N ALA A 175 1.49 -13.58 -4.38
CA ALA A 175 2.36 -12.41 -4.24
C ALA A 175 3.56 -12.69 -3.31
N ALA A 176 3.33 -13.36 -2.17
CA ALA A 176 4.38 -13.73 -1.23
C ALA A 176 5.40 -14.70 -1.86
N ARG A 177 4.96 -15.70 -2.64
CA ARG A 177 5.85 -16.61 -3.38
C ARG A 177 6.70 -15.87 -4.41
N ALA A 178 6.09 -14.95 -5.14
CA ALA A 178 6.78 -14.11 -6.12
C ALA A 178 7.88 -13.26 -5.43
N ALA A 179 7.54 -12.54 -4.37
CA ALA A 179 8.49 -11.71 -3.62
C ALA A 179 9.65 -12.54 -3.03
N ARG A 180 9.33 -13.68 -2.44
CA ARG A 180 10.34 -14.60 -1.87
C ARG A 180 11.29 -15.16 -2.94
N ALA A 181 10.78 -15.51 -4.11
CA ALA A 181 11.58 -16.03 -5.22
C ALA A 181 12.62 -15.01 -5.72
N ILE A 182 12.32 -13.73 -5.64
CA ILE A 182 13.21 -12.63 -6.02
C ILE A 182 14.17 -12.27 -4.88
N GLY A 183 13.80 -12.60 -3.64
CA GLY A 183 14.63 -12.32 -2.46
C GLY A 183 14.53 -10.88 -1.94
N ILE A 184 13.52 -10.14 -2.35
CA ILE A 184 13.22 -8.79 -1.82
C ILE A 184 12.38 -8.90 -0.54
N PRO A 185 12.67 -8.11 0.52
CA PRO A 185 11.80 -8.05 1.70
C PRO A 185 10.36 -7.66 1.32
N PHE A 186 9.37 -8.19 2.04
CA PHE A 186 7.98 -7.90 1.72
C PHE A 186 7.04 -7.92 2.93
N TRP A 187 6.01 -7.10 2.84
CA TRP A 187 4.89 -6.99 3.75
C TRP A 187 3.60 -7.31 3.02
N ILE A 188 2.62 -7.89 3.71
CA ILE A 188 1.30 -8.17 3.14
C ILE A 188 0.24 -7.44 3.96
N ALA A 189 -0.58 -6.63 3.29
CA ALA A 189 -1.66 -5.87 3.90
C ALA A 189 -3.01 -6.34 3.36
N PHE A 190 -3.87 -6.77 4.26
CA PHE A 190 -5.21 -7.23 3.95
C PHE A 190 -6.25 -6.15 4.15
N VAL A 191 -7.28 -6.15 3.32
CA VAL A 191 -8.49 -5.35 3.52
C VAL A 191 -9.54 -6.21 4.23
N PRO A 192 -9.85 -5.94 5.52
CA PRO A 192 -10.91 -6.63 6.23
C PRO A 192 -12.29 -6.05 5.88
N ASN A 193 -13.31 -6.87 5.98
CA ASN A 193 -14.71 -6.41 5.97
C ASN A 193 -15.19 -6.11 7.40
N GLU A 194 -16.44 -5.70 7.57
CA GLU A 194 -17.07 -5.36 8.86
C GLU A 194 -17.10 -6.52 9.88
N ARG A 195 -16.82 -7.74 9.44
CA ARG A 195 -16.72 -8.96 10.30
C ARG A 195 -15.27 -9.30 10.65
N GLY A 196 -14.32 -8.51 10.19
CA GLY A 196 -12.88 -8.77 10.34
C GLY A 196 -12.38 -9.95 9.50
N ALA A 197 -13.14 -10.39 8.48
CA ALA A 197 -12.77 -11.41 7.51
C ALA A 197 -12.35 -10.76 6.19
N LEU A 198 -11.76 -11.55 5.28
CA LEU A 198 -11.47 -11.11 3.92
C LEU A 198 -12.74 -11.04 3.05
N PHE A 199 -12.72 -10.29 1.97
CA PHE A 199 -13.86 -10.23 1.04
C PHE A 199 -14.10 -11.55 0.31
N SER A 200 -13.11 -12.42 0.20
CA SER A 200 -13.25 -13.82 -0.26
C SER A 200 -14.04 -14.71 0.69
N GLY A 201 -14.31 -14.23 1.92
CA GLY A 201 -14.94 -15.01 2.99
C GLY A 201 -13.93 -15.81 3.83
N GLU A 202 -12.66 -15.84 3.47
CA GLU A 202 -11.61 -16.52 4.22
C GLU A 202 -11.26 -15.73 5.50
N SER A 203 -10.82 -16.45 6.55
CA SER A 203 -10.43 -15.82 7.81
C SER A 203 -8.99 -15.32 7.79
N LEU A 204 -8.68 -14.28 8.59
CA LEU A 204 -7.32 -13.83 8.83
C LEU A 204 -6.44 -14.88 9.51
N ALA A 205 -7.04 -15.82 10.26
CA ALA A 205 -6.35 -17.00 10.78
C ALA A 205 -5.81 -17.87 9.64
N MET A 206 -6.63 -18.16 8.64
CA MET A 206 -6.21 -18.92 7.45
C MET A 206 -5.12 -18.15 6.67
N ALA A 207 -5.26 -16.83 6.52
CA ALA A 207 -4.25 -15.99 5.88
C ALA A 207 -2.89 -16.08 6.59
N ALA A 208 -2.88 -15.93 7.92
CA ALA A 208 -1.67 -16.03 8.73
C ALA A 208 -1.00 -17.40 8.61
N GLN A 209 -1.78 -18.49 8.72
CA GLN A 209 -1.27 -19.86 8.59
C GLN A 209 -0.69 -20.15 7.22
N SER A 210 -1.35 -19.66 6.14
CA SER A 210 -0.89 -19.86 4.76
C SER A 210 0.38 -19.07 4.45
N LEU A 211 0.56 -17.91 5.09
CA LEU A 211 1.71 -17.02 4.87
C LEU A 211 2.90 -17.33 5.78
N ALA A 212 2.71 -17.99 6.92
CA ALA A 212 3.78 -18.29 7.85
C ALA A 212 4.99 -19.00 7.21
N PRO A 213 4.84 -19.99 6.31
CA PRO A 213 5.96 -20.64 5.64
C PRO A 213 6.67 -19.75 4.60
N LEU A 214 6.03 -18.65 4.17
CA LEU A 214 6.55 -17.71 3.17
C LEU A 214 7.29 -16.53 3.82
N GLU A 215 7.15 -16.39 5.15
CA GLU A 215 7.94 -15.51 6.00
C GLU A 215 7.87 -14.01 5.67
N PRO A 216 6.68 -13.40 5.36
CA PRO A 216 6.59 -11.95 5.31
C PRO A 216 7.12 -11.33 6.62
N ASP A 217 7.77 -10.18 6.54
CA ASP A 217 8.29 -9.51 7.73
C ASP A 217 7.16 -8.90 8.58
N VAL A 218 6.08 -8.44 7.95
CA VAL A 218 4.92 -7.82 8.61
C VAL A 218 3.61 -8.27 7.92
N LEU A 219 2.56 -8.54 8.69
CA LEU A 219 1.19 -8.56 8.20
C LEU A 219 0.45 -7.30 8.65
N LEU A 220 -0.30 -6.68 7.74
CA LEU A 220 -0.99 -5.44 8.01
C LEU A 220 -2.49 -5.56 7.66
N LEU A 221 -3.28 -4.64 8.22
CA LEU A 221 -4.67 -4.42 7.85
C LEU A 221 -4.78 -2.99 7.29
N ASN A 222 -5.43 -2.83 6.14
CA ASN A 222 -5.50 -1.53 5.50
C ASN A 222 -6.82 -1.28 4.76
N CYS A 223 -6.98 -0.05 4.29
CA CYS A 223 -8.02 0.37 3.34
C CYS A 223 -9.46 -0.03 3.73
N ALA A 224 -9.70 -0.15 5.02
CA ALA A 224 -11.01 -0.35 5.65
C ALA A 224 -11.19 0.71 6.75
N PRO A 225 -12.42 0.96 7.25
CA PRO A 225 -12.65 1.84 8.38
C PRO A 225 -11.82 1.43 9.62
N PRO A 226 -11.46 2.37 10.51
CA PRO A 226 -10.69 2.05 11.72
C PRO A 226 -11.27 0.94 12.59
N ASP A 227 -12.60 0.85 12.70
CA ASP A 227 -13.28 -0.19 13.47
C ASP A 227 -13.11 -1.59 12.83
N ASP A 228 -13.21 -1.70 11.50
CA ASP A 228 -13.02 -2.94 10.77
C ASP A 228 -11.57 -3.41 10.85
N VAL A 229 -10.62 -2.47 10.73
CA VAL A 229 -9.18 -2.74 10.92
C VAL A 229 -8.92 -3.25 12.33
N ARG A 230 -9.52 -2.63 13.37
CA ARG A 230 -9.39 -3.08 14.75
C ARG A 230 -9.91 -4.49 14.93
N ALA A 231 -11.12 -4.80 14.43
CA ALA A 231 -11.68 -6.14 14.45
C ALA A 231 -10.79 -7.18 13.75
N GLY A 232 -10.21 -6.79 12.59
CA GLY A 232 -9.25 -7.61 11.87
C GLY A 232 -7.98 -7.89 12.67
N ILE A 233 -7.40 -6.87 13.34
CA ILE A 233 -6.21 -7.03 14.20
C ILE A 233 -6.50 -8.05 15.33
N GLU A 234 -7.64 -7.96 15.98
CA GLU A 234 -8.02 -8.87 17.06
C GLU A 234 -8.12 -10.33 16.56
N GLN A 235 -8.62 -10.54 15.34
CA GLN A 235 -8.68 -11.85 14.71
C GLN A 235 -7.32 -12.37 14.22
N LEU A 236 -6.44 -11.50 13.75
CA LEU A 236 -5.12 -11.86 13.25
C LEU A 236 -4.14 -12.22 14.38
N ARG A 237 -4.14 -11.46 15.47
CA ARG A 237 -3.16 -11.51 16.57
C ARG A 237 -2.94 -12.89 17.17
N PRO A 238 -3.94 -13.75 17.41
CA PRO A 238 -3.72 -15.10 17.97
C PRO A 238 -2.92 -16.03 17.06
N TYR A 239 -2.86 -15.75 15.77
CA TYR A 239 -2.28 -16.64 14.75
C TYR A 239 -0.99 -16.10 14.14
N TRP A 240 -0.57 -14.87 14.51
CA TRP A 240 0.62 -14.22 13.97
C TRP A 240 1.53 -13.69 15.07
N GLN A 241 2.76 -14.20 15.13
CA GLN A 241 3.74 -13.87 16.17
C GLN A 241 4.79 -12.83 15.75
N LYS A 242 4.83 -12.47 14.46
CA LYS A 242 5.70 -11.42 13.94
C LYS A 242 4.97 -10.06 13.99
N PRO A 243 5.61 -8.95 13.61
CA PRO A 243 4.99 -7.64 13.62
C PRO A 243 3.66 -7.58 12.87
N ILE A 244 2.71 -6.84 13.45
CA ILE A 244 1.42 -6.48 12.83
C ILE A 244 1.43 -4.99 12.57
N GLY A 245 0.78 -4.57 11.47
CA GLY A 245 0.60 -3.16 11.14
C GLY A 245 -0.85 -2.80 10.83
N ALA A 246 -1.13 -1.49 10.81
CA ALA A 246 -2.44 -0.94 10.49
C ALA A 246 -2.33 0.42 9.80
N TYR A 247 -3.06 0.61 8.71
CA TYR A 247 -3.23 1.87 8.02
C TYR A 247 -4.63 1.96 7.38
N PRO A 248 -5.67 2.22 8.22
CA PRO A 248 -7.05 2.35 7.77
C PRO A 248 -7.26 3.57 6.89
N HIS A 249 -8.39 3.60 6.18
CA HIS A 249 -8.88 4.80 5.53
C HIS A 249 -9.77 5.62 6.47
N ILE A 250 -9.86 6.93 6.22
CA ILE A 250 -10.80 7.83 6.86
C ILE A 250 -11.60 8.58 5.78
N GLY A 251 -12.85 8.89 6.05
CA GLY A 251 -13.77 9.39 5.05
C GLY A 251 -14.55 8.27 4.35
N ARG A 252 -15.19 8.58 3.23
CA ARG A 252 -16.09 7.64 2.52
C ARG A 252 -15.90 7.70 1.02
N PHE A 253 -15.85 6.53 0.39
CA PHE A 253 -15.94 6.45 -1.06
C PHE A 253 -17.41 6.50 -1.50
N ASN A 254 -17.77 7.56 -2.21
CA ASN A 254 -19.06 7.72 -2.87
C ASN A 254 -18.79 7.82 -4.39
N PRO A 255 -18.83 6.68 -5.10
CA PRO A 255 -18.40 6.65 -6.49
C PRO A 255 -19.00 7.74 -7.37
N PRO A 256 -18.19 8.47 -8.17
CA PRO A 256 -16.74 8.30 -8.35
C PRO A 256 -15.85 9.09 -7.36
N GLU A 257 -16.44 9.74 -6.36
CA GLU A 257 -15.77 10.73 -5.51
C GLU A 257 -15.37 10.16 -4.14
N TRP A 258 -14.33 10.72 -3.56
CA TRP A 258 -13.98 10.54 -2.16
C TRP A 258 -14.56 11.66 -1.32
N LEU A 259 -15.39 11.33 -0.33
CA LEU A 259 -15.93 12.28 0.62
C LEU A 259 -14.98 12.40 1.82
N PHE A 260 -14.32 13.54 1.92
CA PHE A 260 -13.51 13.88 3.08
C PHE A 260 -14.42 14.20 4.27
N THR A 261 -14.14 13.63 5.43
CA THR A 261 -14.89 13.87 6.67
C THR A 261 -13.93 14.31 7.77
N ASP A 262 -14.44 15.09 8.73
CA ASP A 262 -13.70 15.51 9.92
C ASP A 262 -13.91 14.54 11.11
N GLU A 263 -14.42 13.33 10.83
CA GLU A 263 -14.69 12.33 11.87
C GLU A 263 -13.43 11.84 12.57
N TYR A 264 -12.31 11.84 11.85
CA TYR A 264 -11.00 11.40 12.35
C TYR A 264 -9.94 12.49 12.16
N PRO A 265 -9.96 13.56 12.97
CA PRO A 265 -8.84 14.51 12.99
C PRO A 265 -7.57 13.80 13.50
N PRO A 266 -6.36 14.34 13.25
CA PRO A 266 -5.08 13.69 13.63
C PRO A 266 -5.03 13.20 15.09
N THR A 267 -5.62 13.95 16.03
CA THR A 267 -5.65 13.58 17.45
C THR A 267 -6.47 12.31 17.70
N ARG A 268 -7.67 12.22 17.13
CA ARG A 268 -8.52 11.03 17.25
C ARG A 268 -7.86 9.81 16.55
N TYR A 269 -7.26 10.05 15.39
CA TYR A 269 -6.54 8.99 14.66
C TYR A 269 -5.38 8.43 15.49
N LEU A 270 -4.62 9.29 16.20
CA LEU A 270 -3.58 8.88 17.13
C LEU A 270 -4.12 8.02 18.28
N GLU A 271 -5.27 8.38 18.85
CA GLU A 271 -5.91 7.61 19.92
C GLU A 271 -6.26 6.19 19.44
N GLU A 272 -6.86 6.08 18.25
CA GLU A 272 -7.13 4.78 17.62
C GLU A 272 -5.83 4.00 17.36
N ALA A 273 -4.81 4.64 16.79
CA ALA A 273 -3.52 4.01 16.51
C ALA A 273 -2.87 3.41 17.77
N ARG A 274 -2.96 4.10 18.89
CA ARG A 274 -2.50 3.59 20.21
C ARG A 274 -3.29 2.37 20.67
N ALA A 275 -4.60 2.38 20.42
CA ALA A 275 -5.47 1.28 20.83
C ALA A 275 -5.21 -0.01 20.03
N TRP A 276 -4.74 0.10 18.78
CA TRP A 276 -4.41 -1.08 17.94
C TRP A 276 -3.24 -1.89 18.48
N ARG A 277 -2.28 -1.28 19.20
CA ARG A 277 -1.10 -1.95 19.75
C ARG A 277 -0.35 -2.76 18.69
N VAL A 278 -0.04 -2.14 17.57
CA VAL A 278 0.70 -2.72 16.44
C VAL A 278 2.07 -2.06 16.29
N GLN A 279 2.95 -2.68 15.49
CA GLN A 279 4.33 -2.23 15.32
C GLN A 279 4.53 -1.35 14.07
N VAL A 280 3.61 -1.39 13.11
CA VAL A 280 3.63 -0.51 11.94
C VAL A 280 2.33 0.26 11.89
N VAL A 281 2.41 1.59 11.79
CA VAL A 281 1.24 2.47 11.73
C VAL A 281 1.42 3.46 10.60
N GLY A 282 0.38 3.65 9.81
CA GLY A 282 0.33 4.63 8.72
C GLY A 282 -1.09 5.06 8.43
N GLY A 283 -1.35 5.53 7.21
CA GLY A 283 -2.67 5.92 6.78
C GLY A 283 -2.99 5.51 5.36
N CYS A 284 -4.27 5.23 5.08
CA CYS A 284 -4.80 5.03 3.74
C CYS A 284 -5.68 6.23 3.34
N CYS A 285 -6.57 6.07 2.38
CA CYS A 285 -7.40 7.15 1.82
C CYS A 285 -7.97 8.09 2.89
N GLY A 286 -7.89 9.40 2.62
CA GLY A 286 -8.36 10.46 3.51
C GLY A 286 -7.35 10.96 4.55
N THR A 287 -6.32 10.19 4.91
CA THR A 287 -5.26 10.64 5.81
C THR A 287 -4.35 11.68 5.14
N THR A 288 -3.75 12.54 5.94
CA THR A 288 -2.93 13.69 5.50
C THR A 288 -1.54 13.64 6.15
N PRO A 289 -0.58 14.45 5.68
CA PRO A 289 0.71 14.60 6.34
C PRO A 289 0.63 14.92 7.84
N GLU A 290 -0.36 15.72 8.29
CA GLU A 290 -0.54 16.05 9.70
C GLU A 290 -0.90 14.81 10.54
N HIS A 291 -1.63 13.85 9.98
CA HIS A 291 -1.90 12.57 10.65
C HIS A 291 -0.59 11.81 10.89
N ILE A 292 0.24 11.70 9.86
CA ILE A 292 1.51 10.98 9.93
C ILE A 292 2.50 11.69 10.85
N GLU A 293 2.57 13.03 10.80
CA GLU A 293 3.41 13.82 11.68
C GLU A 293 3.07 13.57 13.17
N LEU A 294 1.78 13.60 13.50
CA LEU A 294 1.36 13.37 14.88
C LEU A 294 1.65 11.94 15.34
N LEU A 295 1.50 10.93 14.45
CA LEU A 295 1.91 9.55 14.73
C LEU A 295 3.43 9.47 15.01
N ALA A 296 4.25 10.06 14.13
CA ALA A 296 5.71 10.04 14.25
C ALA A 296 6.23 10.73 15.53
N GLN A 297 5.54 11.79 15.99
CA GLN A 297 5.91 12.52 17.21
C GLN A 297 5.47 11.81 18.50
N ARG A 298 4.50 10.91 18.45
CA ARG A 298 3.79 10.41 19.64
C ARG A 298 3.82 8.90 19.85
N LEU A 299 4.27 8.11 18.86
CA LEU A 299 4.43 6.65 18.94
C LEU A 299 5.90 6.26 18.88
#